data_5a8b74986de60642693eb466090036df
#
_entry.id   5a8b74986de60642693eb466090036df
#
_cell.length_a   1.000
_cell.length_b   1.000
_cell.length_c   1.000
_cell.angle_alpha   90.00
_cell.angle_beta   90.00
_cell.angle_gamma   90.00
#
_symmetry.space_group_name_H-M   'P 1'
#
loop_
_entity.id
_entity.type
_entity.pdbx_description
1 polymer ?
#
loop_
_entity_poly.entity_id
_entity_poly.type
_entity_poly.pdbx_seq_one_letter_code
_entity_poly.pdbx_strand_id
1 'polypeptide(L)'
;GEELLYVVAAQRKDRGMDIIGETLTDITDHMHNGRLYWDVPEGEWRIFIIKQTHTGEEAHTSSYINPLSREAVRAYIDIIHEEHYKRFGSEFGKTIQGFFTDEPRFGNTTGYDRAIGRSRMPLPYCDGVLQLMQEKGIEKIPQLLPCLWYNAGGAEVDVRYVYMDVVSGLFAKNFTGQLGDWCRAHQVKLIGHLVEETGAHARLGYGAGHYFRAVEGMDAAGLDIVCNLYPEQTSGSYYTGFNFFDSDFSHWGLSKMASSAACLDPKKKGVTICETFGAYGW
;
A
#
# COMPACT_ATOMS: atom_id res chain seq x y z
N GLY A 1 -9.74 16.78 -8.50
CA GLY A 1 -9.61 17.92 -7.62
C GLY A 1 -9.17 17.48 -6.23
N GLU A 2 -8.80 18.45 -5.40
CA GLU A 2 -8.55 18.20 -4.00
C GLU A 2 -9.85 18.46 -3.21
N GLU A 3 -10.12 17.62 -2.23
CA GLU A 3 -11.26 17.76 -1.34
C GLU A 3 -10.77 17.85 0.11
N LEU A 4 -11.22 18.88 0.83
CA LEU A 4 -10.93 19.01 2.25
C LEU A 4 -11.77 17.98 3.01
N LEU A 5 -11.10 17.11 3.76
CA LEU A 5 -11.77 16.17 4.66
C LEU A 5 -11.92 16.75 6.05
N TYR A 6 -10.80 17.14 6.69
CA TYR A 6 -10.80 17.63 8.07
C TYR A 6 -9.71 18.68 8.29
N VAL A 7 -9.94 19.52 9.29
CA VAL A 7 -8.92 20.40 9.88
C VAL A 7 -8.79 20.06 11.37
N VAL A 8 -7.60 19.69 11.79
CA VAL A 8 -7.33 19.25 13.17
C VAL A 8 -6.21 20.09 13.75
N ALA A 9 -6.31 20.44 15.02
CA ALA A 9 -5.26 21.11 15.77
C ALA A 9 -4.70 20.21 16.86
N ALA A 10 -3.40 20.35 17.15
CA ALA A 10 -2.77 19.76 18.32
C ALA A 10 -1.62 20.61 18.82
N GLN A 11 -1.38 20.61 20.13
CA GLN A 11 -0.17 21.22 20.69
C GLN A 11 1.05 20.42 20.29
N ARG A 12 2.13 21.15 19.97
CA ARG A 12 3.43 20.56 19.67
C ARG A 12 4.12 20.20 20.98
N LYS A 13 4.69 19.02 21.02
CA LYS A 13 5.58 18.62 22.12
C LYS A 13 6.98 19.17 21.90
N ASP A 14 7.40 19.21 20.64
CA ASP A 14 8.69 19.72 20.21
C ASP A 14 8.61 20.33 18.80
N ARG A 15 9.76 20.63 18.19
CA ARG A 15 9.83 21.10 16.79
C ARG A 15 9.78 19.98 15.76
N GLY A 16 9.78 18.73 16.21
CA GLY A 16 9.78 17.52 15.37
C GLY A 16 8.38 17.01 15.03
N MET A 17 8.26 15.70 15.11
CA MET A 17 7.06 14.92 14.75
C MET A 17 6.22 14.52 15.96
N ASP A 18 6.47 15.06 17.14
CA ASP A 18 5.73 14.75 18.35
C ASP A 18 4.70 15.84 18.67
N ILE A 19 3.49 15.42 18.95
CA ILE A 19 2.37 16.23 19.41
C ILE A 19 1.83 15.71 20.73
N ILE A 20 1.10 16.54 21.45
CA ILE A 20 0.43 16.17 22.69
C ILE A 20 -0.94 15.59 22.34
N GLY A 21 -1.10 14.27 22.44
CA GLY A 21 -2.25 13.55 21.93
C GLY A 21 -3.58 13.98 22.54
N GLU A 22 -3.59 14.34 23.83
CA GLU A 22 -4.78 14.79 24.55
C GLU A 22 -5.31 16.14 24.05
N THR A 23 -4.51 16.88 23.32
CA THR A 23 -4.89 18.19 22.74
C THR A 23 -5.46 18.09 21.34
N LEU A 24 -5.44 16.91 20.70
CA LEU A 24 -6.00 16.69 19.38
C LEU A 24 -7.47 17.12 19.34
N THR A 25 -7.77 18.10 18.52
CA THR A 25 -9.10 18.72 18.44
C THR A 25 -9.51 18.90 16.98
N ASP A 26 -10.67 18.40 16.62
CA ASP A 26 -11.29 18.69 15.31
C ASP A 26 -11.79 20.14 15.31
N ILE A 27 -11.29 20.92 14.37
CA ILE A 27 -11.65 22.33 14.18
C ILE A 27 -12.18 22.57 12.75
N THR A 28 -12.70 21.53 12.10
CA THR A 28 -13.23 21.61 10.73
C THR A 28 -14.36 22.61 10.63
N ASP A 29 -15.24 22.69 11.62
CA ASP A 29 -16.37 23.63 11.67
C ASP A 29 -15.95 25.11 11.75
N HIS A 30 -14.68 25.38 12.06
CA HIS A 30 -14.11 26.74 12.04
C HIS A 30 -13.66 27.17 10.64
N MET A 31 -13.80 26.32 9.62
CA MET A 31 -13.49 26.66 8.24
C MET A 31 -14.67 27.35 7.55
N HIS A 32 -14.46 28.57 7.10
CA HIS A 32 -15.46 29.35 6.35
C HIS A 32 -14.83 29.97 5.10
N ASN A 33 -15.42 29.70 3.94
CA ASN A 33 -14.93 30.25 2.66
C ASN A 33 -13.43 30.02 2.39
N GLY A 34 -12.93 28.83 2.74
CA GLY A 34 -11.52 28.47 2.55
C GLY A 34 -10.55 29.12 3.55
N ARG A 35 -11.05 29.71 4.63
CA ARG A 35 -10.26 30.33 5.70
C ARG A 35 -10.61 29.71 7.04
N LEU A 36 -9.59 29.50 7.86
CA LEU A 36 -9.74 29.03 9.24
C LEU A 36 -9.88 30.24 10.18
N TYR A 37 -10.94 30.25 10.99
CA TYR A 37 -11.18 31.23 12.05
C TYR A 37 -11.26 30.48 13.38
N TRP A 38 -10.14 30.42 14.08
CA TRP A 38 -10.03 29.68 15.33
C TRP A 38 -9.25 30.49 16.37
N ASP A 39 -9.82 30.63 17.56
CA ASP A 39 -9.14 31.25 18.69
C ASP A 39 -8.12 30.29 19.26
N VAL A 40 -6.85 30.55 18.95
CA VAL A 40 -5.73 29.66 19.33
C VAL A 40 -5.51 29.73 20.84
N PRO A 41 -5.66 28.61 21.58
CA PRO A 41 -5.34 28.58 23.01
C PRO A 41 -3.84 28.83 23.28
N GLU A 42 -3.48 29.09 24.54
CA GLU A 42 -2.08 29.25 24.94
C GLU A 42 -1.23 28.04 24.55
N GLY A 43 0.00 28.28 24.09
CA GLY A 43 0.95 27.25 23.68
C GLY A 43 1.31 27.29 22.20
N GLU A 44 2.14 26.35 21.76
CA GLU A 44 2.52 26.18 20.35
C GLU A 44 1.62 25.12 19.71
N TRP A 45 0.86 25.52 18.70
CA TRP A 45 -0.07 24.66 18.00
C TRP A 45 0.36 24.33 16.59
N ARG A 46 -0.02 23.14 16.14
CA ARG A 46 0.08 22.71 14.74
C ARG A 46 -1.32 22.49 14.19
N ILE A 47 -1.56 23.04 13.01
CA ILE A 47 -2.79 22.82 12.26
C ILE A 47 -2.50 21.78 11.18
N PHE A 48 -3.34 20.76 11.13
CA PHE A 48 -3.35 19.70 10.12
C PHE A 48 -4.50 19.94 9.16
N ILE A 49 -4.19 20.12 7.90
CA ILE A 49 -5.20 20.20 6.83
C ILE A 49 -5.17 18.85 6.11
N ILE A 50 -6.17 18.04 6.35
CA ILE A 50 -6.29 16.70 5.80
C ILE A 50 -7.21 16.76 4.60
N LYS A 51 -6.69 16.36 3.45
CA LYS A 51 -7.40 16.44 2.18
C LYS A 51 -7.25 15.15 1.38
N GLN A 52 -8.28 14.81 0.64
CA GLN A 52 -8.21 13.83 -0.42
C GLN A 52 -7.63 14.47 -1.67
N THR A 53 -6.76 13.75 -2.35
CA THR A 53 -6.17 14.19 -3.63
C THR A 53 -6.12 13.03 -4.61
N HIS A 54 -6.18 13.33 -5.91
CA HIS A 54 -5.98 12.34 -6.97
C HIS A 54 -4.56 12.35 -7.52
N THR A 55 -3.64 13.03 -6.85
CA THR A 55 -2.24 13.09 -7.23
C THR A 55 -1.39 12.40 -6.17
N GLY A 56 -0.71 11.32 -6.56
CA GLY A 56 0.38 10.76 -5.79
C GLY A 56 1.68 11.53 -6.02
N GLU A 57 2.74 11.20 -5.32
CA GLU A 57 4.03 11.87 -5.50
C GLU A 57 4.90 11.26 -6.60
N GLU A 58 4.66 10.02 -7.01
CA GLU A 58 5.39 9.40 -8.12
C GLU A 58 4.82 9.86 -9.47
N ALA A 59 5.61 10.60 -10.23
CA ALA A 59 5.17 11.14 -11.52
C ALA A 59 4.73 10.05 -12.52
N HIS A 60 5.38 8.88 -12.50
CA HIS A 60 5.05 7.75 -13.37
C HIS A 60 3.79 6.99 -12.94
N THR A 61 3.33 7.18 -11.71
CA THR A 61 2.09 6.59 -11.20
C THR A 61 0.91 7.56 -11.15
N SER A 62 1.06 8.76 -11.70
CA SER A 62 0.00 9.79 -11.68
C SER A 62 -1.30 9.38 -12.36
N SER A 63 -1.25 8.43 -13.29
CA SER A 63 -2.42 7.81 -13.95
C SER A 63 -2.65 6.35 -13.53
N TYR A 64 -2.00 5.89 -12.46
CA TYR A 64 -2.19 4.55 -11.96
C TYR A 64 -3.59 4.38 -11.34
N ILE A 65 -4.18 3.21 -11.53
CA ILE A 65 -5.49 2.93 -10.93
C ILE A 65 -5.36 2.89 -9.41
N ASN A 66 -6.46 3.23 -8.72
CA ASN A 66 -6.52 3.03 -7.28
C ASN A 66 -6.84 1.56 -6.96
N PRO A 67 -5.88 0.74 -6.50
CA PRO A 67 -6.10 -0.68 -6.25
C PRO A 67 -7.00 -0.94 -5.03
N LEU A 68 -7.28 0.08 -4.23
CA LEU A 68 -8.22 -0.02 -3.11
C LEU A 68 -9.68 0.12 -3.58
N SER A 69 -9.92 0.79 -4.72
CA SER A 69 -11.27 0.97 -5.26
C SER A 69 -11.70 -0.23 -6.09
N ARG A 70 -12.79 -0.86 -5.68
CA ARG A 70 -13.40 -1.97 -6.42
C ARG A 70 -13.82 -1.57 -7.83
N GLU A 71 -14.35 -0.36 -7.97
CA GLU A 71 -14.85 0.20 -9.23
C GLU A 71 -13.68 0.48 -10.19
N ALA A 72 -12.58 1.04 -9.70
CA ALA A 72 -11.39 1.30 -10.52
C ALA A 72 -10.78 -0.02 -11.03
N VAL A 73 -10.69 -1.03 -10.17
CA VAL A 73 -10.19 -2.35 -10.57
C VAL A 73 -11.17 -3.04 -11.53
N ARG A 74 -12.50 -2.87 -11.34
CA ARG A 74 -13.48 -3.40 -12.31
C ARG A 74 -13.30 -2.75 -13.69
N ALA A 75 -13.13 -1.43 -13.74
CA ALA A 75 -12.86 -0.73 -15.00
C ALA A 75 -11.57 -1.23 -15.68
N TYR A 76 -10.52 -1.51 -14.90
CA TYR A 76 -9.29 -2.12 -15.42
C TYR A 76 -9.55 -3.52 -16.00
N ILE A 77 -10.33 -4.35 -15.34
CA ILE A 77 -10.72 -5.66 -15.85
C ILE A 77 -11.48 -5.51 -17.17
N ASP A 78 -12.44 -4.59 -17.24
CA ASP A 78 -13.24 -4.37 -18.45
C ASP A 78 -12.38 -3.92 -19.64
N ILE A 79 -11.41 -3.06 -19.41
CA ILE A 79 -10.58 -2.51 -20.50
C ILE A 79 -9.49 -3.50 -20.95
N ILE A 80 -8.94 -4.28 -20.04
CA ILE A 80 -7.80 -5.16 -20.34
C ILE A 80 -8.25 -6.62 -20.47
N HIS A 81 -8.78 -7.19 -19.40
CA HIS A 81 -9.04 -8.62 -19.31
C HIS A 81 -10.21 -9.06 -20.20
N GLU A 82 -11.33 -8.34 -20.17
CA GLU A 82 -12.49 -8.62 -21.00
C GLU A 82 -12.17 -8.47 -22.48
N GLU A 83 -11.35 -7.47 -22.86
CA GLU A 83 -10.95 -7.28 -24.25
C GLU A 83 -10.03 -8.40 -24.76
N HIS A 84 -9.16 -8.95 -23.90
CA HIS A 84 -8.39 -10.14 -24.23
C HIS A 84 -9.28 -11.36 -24.37
N TYR A 85 -10.22 -11.56 -23.47
CA TYR A 85 -11.14 -12.68 -23.53
C TYR A 85 -12.04 -12.64 -24.78
N LYS A 86 -12.56 -11.48 -25.13
CA LYS A 86 -13.35 -11.32 -26.39
C LYS A 86 -12.58 -11.75 -27.62
N ARG A 87 -11.28 -11.49 -27.68
CA ARG A 87 -10.45 -11.80 -28.86
C ARG A 87 -9.85 -13.19 -28.84
N PHE A 88 -9.50 -13.70 -27.67
CA PHE A 88 -8.68 -14.90 -27.51
C PHE A 88 -9.29 -15.92 -26.54
N GLY A 89 -10.56 -15.80 -26.19
CA GLY A 89 -11.21 -16.67 -25.19
C GLY A 89 -11.15 -18.16 -25.53
N SER A 90 -11.12 -18.52 -26.80
CA SER A 90 -10.93 -19.92 -27.22
C SER A 90 -9.55 -20.50 -26.86
N GLU A 91 -8.57 -19.65 -26.61
CA GLU A 91 -7.20 -20.02 -26.24
C GLU A 91 -6.97 -20.04 -24.73
N PHE A 92 -7.94 -19.54 -23.94
CA PHE A 92 -7.85 -19.49 -22.48
C PHE A 92 -7.87 -20.92 -21.89
N GLY A 93 -6.95 -21.17 -20.97
CA GLY A 93 -6.70 -22.49 -20.40
C GLY A 93 -5.96 -23.46 -21.33
N LYS A 94 -5.61 -23.02 -22.53
CA LYS A 94 -4.86 -23.79 -23.54
C LYS A 94 -3.51 -23.13 -23.80
N THR A 95 -3.49 -22.18 -24.73
CA THR A 95 -2.29 -21.40 -25.06
C THR A 95 -2.06 -20.29 -24.05
N ILE A 96 -3.14 -19.58 -23.66
CA ILE A 96 -3.10 -18.53 -22.64
C ILE A 96 -3.40 -19.15 -21.28
N GLN A 97 -2.39 -19.29 -20.44
CA GLN A 97 -2.48 -19.95 -19.13
C GLN A 97 -2.83 -18.99 -17.99
N GLY A 98 -2.62 -17.69 -18.16
CA GLY A 98 -2.87 -16.73 -17.09
C GLY A 98 -2.50 -15.31 -17.46
N PHE A 99 -2.74 -14.43 -16.50
CA PHE A 99 -2.27 -13.07 -16.49
C PHE A 99 -1.19 -12.91 -15.43
N PHE A 100 -0.15 -12.18 -15.76
CA PHE A 100 0.93 -11.81 -14.85
C PHE A 100 0.74 -10.37 -14.39
N THR A 101 0.79 -10.13 -13.09
CA THR A 101 0.82 -8.80 -12.51
C THR A 101 2.20 -8.50 -11.96
N ASP A 102 2.80 -7.45 -12.48
CA ASP A 102 4.15 -7.02 -12.16
C ASP A 102 4.10 -5.86 -11.16
N GLU A 103 4.73 -6.06 -10.02
CA GLU A 103 4.90 -5.07 -8.95
C GLU A 103 3.67 -4.19 -8.61
N PRO A 104 2.46 -4.74 -8.42
CA PRO A 104 1.32 -3.92 -8.07
C PRO A 104 1.50 -3.31 -6.68
N ARG A 105 1.17 -2.02 -6.55
CA ARG A 105 1.37 -1.24 -5.33
C ARG A 105 0.33 -0.13 -5.21
N PHE A 106 0.33 0.54 -4.06
CA PHE A 106 -0.59 1.67 -3.84
C PHE A 106 -0.34 2.87 -4.77
N GLY A 107 0.91 3.06 -5.23
CA GLY A 107 1.25 4.07 -6.22
C GLY A 107 1.31 5.52 -5.70
N ASN A 108 1.41 5.71 -4.40
CA ASN A 108 1.26 7.02 -3.74
C ASN A 108 2.56 7.62 -3.18
N THR A 109 3.70 6.97 -3.35
CA THR A 109 4.96 7.42 -2.74
C THR A 109 6.07 7.62 -3.74
N THR A 110 6.93 8.61 -3.50
CA THR A 110 8.20 8.76 -4.19
C THR A 110 9.29 7.97 -3.47
N GLY A 111 9.77 6.93 -4.11
CA GLY A 111 10.96 6.22 -3.66
C GLY A 111 10.84 5.50 -2.31
N TYR A 112 11.95 4.94 -1.91
CA TYR A 112 12.09 4.07 -0.74
C TYR A 112 12.35 4.82 0.54
N ASP A 113 11.35 5.47 1.10
CA ASP A 113 11.53 6.07 2.40
C ASP A 113 11.25 5.09 3.54
N ARG A 114 12.24 4.91 4.39
CA ARG A 114 12.16 4.03 5.55
C ARG A 114 11.43 4.65 6.74
N ALA A 115 11.13 5.94 6.70
CA ALA A 115 10.48 6.61 7.82
C ALA A 115 8.97 6.35 7.80
N ILE A 116 8.48 5.77 8.88
CA ILE A 116 7.04 5.70 9.17
C ILE A 116 6.56 7.10 9.53
N GLY A 117 5.39 7.50 9.01
CA GLY A 117 4.74 8.73 9.44
C GLY A 117 5.40 10.03 8.97
N ARG A 118 5.83 10.11 7.73
CA ARG A 118 6.34 11.39 7.20
C ARG A 118 5.25 12.42 7.05
N SER A 119 5.54 13.63 7.50
CA SER A 119 4.62 14.76 7.56
C SER A 119 4.04 15.22 6.21
N ARG A 120 4.56 14.74 5.11
CA ARG A 120 4.13 15.13 3.75
C ARG A 120 3.87 13.95 2.83
N MET A 121 3.88 12.74 3.37
CA MET A 121 3.65 11.55 2.56
C MET A 121 2.16 11.37 2.30
N PRO A 122 1.70 11.34 1.04
CA PRO A 122 0.34 10.96 0.74
C PRO A 122 0.13 9.49 1.14
N LEU A 123 -1.02 9.17 1.69
CA LEU A 123 -1.37 7.82 2.10
C LEU A 123 -2.47 7.27 1.19
N PRO A 124 -2.46 5.95 0.89
CA PRO A 124 -3.52 5.30 0.11
C PRO A 124 -4.91 5.57 0.71
N TYR A 125 -5.84 5.95 -0.13
CA TYR A 125 -7.19 6.26 0.27
C TYR A 125 -8.19 5.89 -0.82
N CYS A 126 -9.36 5.42 -0.43
CA CYS A 126 -10.57 5.36 -1.24
C CYS A 126 -11.77 5.59 -0.33
N ASP A 127 -12.92 5.82 -0.92
CA ASP A 127 -14.17 5.96 -0.19
C ASP A 127 -14.41 4.73 0.71
N GLY A 128 -14.83 4.99 1.94
CA GLY A 128 -15.10 3.97 2.94
C GLY A 128 -13.90 3.60 3.85
N VAL A 129 -12.66 4.04 3.55
CA VAL A 129 -11.48 3.74 4.42
C VAL A 129 -11.72 4.25 5.85
N LEU A 130 -12.17 5.48 6.01
CA LEU A 130 -12.39 6.06 7.35
C LEU A 130 -13.55 5.36 8.09
N GLN A 131 -14.61 4.98 7.38
CA GLN A 131 -15.70 4.21 7.96
C GLN A 131 -15.21 2.84 8.43
N LEU A 132 -14.41 2.13 7.62
CA LEU A 132 -13.84 0.85 8.01
C LEU A 132 -12.89 0.96 9.22
N MET A 133 -12.13 2.06 9.32
CA MET A 133 -11.32 2.33 10.51
C MET A 133 -12.19 2.53 11.75
N GLN A 134 -13.32 3.23 11.61
CA GLN A 134 -14.28 3.42 12.68
C GLN A 134 -14.92 2.10 13.14
N GLU A 135 -15.34 1.26 12.20
CA GLU A 135 -15.88 -0.08 12.47
C GLU A 135 -14.87 -0.98 13.19
N LYS A 136 -13.57 -0.72 13.02
CA LYS A 136 -12.46 -1.41 13.71
C LYS A 136 -12.02 -0.75 15.03
N GLY A 137 -12.78 0.22 15.53
CA GLY A 137 -12.61 0.77 16.88
C GLY A 137 -11.91 2.13 16.96
N ILE A 138 -11.64 2.80 15.84
CA ILE A 138 -11.12 4.19 15.88
C ILE A 138 -12.32 5.16 15.94
N GLU A 139 -12.85 5.41 17.12
CA GLU A 139 -14.10 6.15 17.30
C GLU A 139 -14.00 7.64 16.91
N LYS A 140 -12.84 8.26 17.15
CA LYS A 140 -12.65 9.70 16.93
C LYS A 140 -11.81 9.95 15.67
N ILE A 141 -12.32 9.50 14.52
CA ILE A 141 -11.58 9.55 13.26
C ILE A 141 -11.02 10.94 12.95
N PRO A 142 -11.79 12.06 12.92
CA PRO A 142 -11.23 13.35 12.55
C PRO A 142 -10.01 13.74 13.40
N GLN A 143 -10.17 13.66 14.72
CA GLN A 143 -9.11 14.06 15.66
C GLN A 143 -7.86 13.19 15.56
N LEU A 144 -8.01 11.88 15.28
CA LEU A 144 -6.92 10.93 15.31
C LEU A 144 -6.18 10.78 13.97
N LEU A 145 -6.70 11.33 12.87
CA LEU A 145 -6.02 11.24 11.56
C LEU A 145 -4.59 11.78 11.56
N PRO A 146 -4.23 12.87 12.26
CA PRO A 146 -2.85 13.32 12.34
C PRO A 146 -1.88 12.26 12.87
N CYS A 147 -2.35 11.28 13.65
CA CYS A 147 -1.56 10.17 14.17
C CYS A 147 -0.99 9.27 13.07
N LEU A 148 -1.53 9.31 11.86
CA LEU A 148 -0.94 8.62 10.72
C LEU A 148 0.45 9.17 10.36
N TRP A 149 0.71 10.44 10.62
CA TRP A 149 1.98 11.11 10.30
C TRP A 149 2.79 11.55 11.52
N TYR A 150 2.13 11.75 12.67
CA TYR A 150 2.73 12.31 13.89
C TYR A 150 2.59 11.37 15.07
N ASN A 151 3.55 11.43 16.00
CA ASN A 151 3.47 10.68 17.24
C ASN A 151 2.65 11.48 18.26
N ALA A 152 1.73 10.80 18.94
CA ALA A 152 0.73 11.41 19.82
C ALA A 152 0.67 10.71 21.18
N GLY A 153 1.83 10.30 21.72
CA GLY A 153 1.94 9.67 23.03
C GLY A 153 1.43 8.24 23.11
N GLY A 154 1.39 7.53 21.97
CA GLY A 154 0.97 6.13 21.87
C GLY A 154 -0.31 5.91 21.07
N ALA A 155 -1.18 6.92 20.92
CA ALA A 155 -2.41 6.81 20.13
C ALA A 155 -2.15 6.48 18.65
N GLU A 156 -1.01 6.87 18.13
CA GLU A 156 -0.59 6.57 16.75
C GLU A 156 -0.42 5.08 16.47
N VAL A 157 -0.13 4.26 17.47
CA VAL A 157 0.10 2.82 17.29
C VAL A 157 -1.17 2.14 16.78
N ASP A 158 -2.29 2.33 17.48
CA ASP A 158 -3.57 1.73 17.10
C ASP A 158 -4.10 2.31 15.79
N VAL A 159 -3.97 3.63 15.60
CA VAL A 159 -4.42 4.31 14.37
C VAL A 159 -3.68 3.78 13.14
N ARG A 160 -2.36 3.67 13.21
CA ARG A 160 -1.53 3.15 12.11
C ARG A 160 -1.78 1.67 11.86
N TYR A 161 -1.92 0.88 12.92
CA TYR A 161 -2.25 -0.54 12.81
C TYR A 161 -3.59 -0.76 12.10
N VAL A 162 -4.65 -0.10 12.57
CA VAL A 162 -5.99 -0.23 11.99
C VAL A 162 -6.02 0.28 10.56
N TYR A 163 -5.36 1.41 10.27
CA TYR A 163 -5.24 1.93 8.91
C TYR A 163 -4.58 0.90 7.98
N MET A 164 -3.43 0.33 8.36
CA MET A 164 -2.75 -0.68 7.55
C MET A 164 -3.55 -1.95 7.39
N ASP A 165 -4.29 -2.37 8.41
CA ASP A 165 -5.20 -3.51 8.33
C ASP A 165 -6.32 -3.26 7.32
N VAL A 166 -6.90 -2.05 7.29
CA VAL A 166 -7.93 -1.65 6.34
C VAL A 166 -7.38 -1.62 4.91
N VAL A 167 -6.31 -0.85 4.67
CA VAL A 167 -5.82 -0.67 3.29
C VAL A 167 -5.23 -1.93 2.68
N SER A 168 -4.52 -2.75 3.47
CA SER A 168 -4.02 -4.04 2.99
C SER A 168 -5.14 -5.05 2.72
N GLY A 169 -6.19 -5.02 3.53
CA GLY A 169 -7.40 -5.82 3.31
C GLY A 169 -8.16 -5.41 2.05
N LEU A 170 -8.30 -4.09 1.82
CA LEU A 170 -8.92 -3.58 0.59
C LEU A 170 -8.11 -3.93 -0.65
N PHE A 171 -6.79 -3.81 -0.59
CA PHE A 171 -5.91 -4.24 -1.69
C PHE A 171 -6.11 -5.73 -2.02
N ALA A 172 -6.05 -6.59 -1.02
CA ALA A 172 -6.26 -8.02 -1.20
C ALA A 172 -7.63 -8.34 -1.80
N LYS A 173 -8.69 -7.73 -1.28
CA LYS A 173 -10.07 -7.99 -1.71
C LYS A 173 -10.37 -7.39 -3.08
N ASN A 174 -10.03 -6.12 -3.28
CA ASN A 174 -10.49 -5.36 -4.44
C ASN A 174 -9.54 -5.48 -5.64
N PHE A 175 -8.24 -5.66 -5.41
CA PHE A 175 -7.27 -5.83 -6.49
C PHE A 175 -7.01 -7.31 -6.78
N THR A 176 -6.15 -7.97 -6.01
CA THR A 176 -5.75 -9.34 -6.35
C THR A 176 -6.90 -10.35 -6.24
N GLY A 177 -7.80 -10.16 -5.30
CA GLY A 177 -9.00 -10.99 -5.16
C GLY A 177 -9.91 -10.88 -6.38
N GLN A 178 -10.27 -9.66 -6.77
CA GLN A 178 -11.16 -9.43 -7.91
C GLN A 178 -10.56 -9.89 -9.24
N LEU A 179 -9.26 -9.62 -9.45
CA LEU A 179 -8.53 -10.10 -10.63
C LEU A 179 -8.44 -11.62 -10.66
N GLY A 180 -8.08 -12.24 -9.54
CA GLY A 180 -7.98 -13.69 -9.44
C GLY A 180 -9.31 -14.40 -9.64
N ASP A 181 -10.39 -13.84 -9.09
CA ASP A 181 -11.74 -14.40 -9.30
C ASP A 181 -12.15 -14.34 -10.77
N TRP A 182 -11.87 -13.21 -11.43
CA TRP A 182 -12.11 -13.09 -12.87
C TRP A 182 -11.29 -14.11 -13.68
N CYS A 183 -9.99 -14.24 -13.39
CA CYS A 183 -9.11 -15.19 -14.08
C CYS A 183 -9.61 -16.63 -13.93
N ARG A 184 -9.94 -17.05 -12.72
CA ARG A 184 -10.46 -18.39 -12.44
C ARG A 184 -11.81 -18.66 -13.13
N ALA A 185 -12.70 -17.67 -13.16
CA ALA A 185 -13.97 -17.79 -13.90
C ALA A 185 -13.76 -17.98 -15.40
N HIS A 186 -12.64 -17.55 -15.94
CA HIS A 186 -12.26 -17.69 -17.35
C HIS A 186 -11.19 -18.78 -17.60
N GLN A 187 -11.01 -19.71 -16.64
CA GLN A 187 -10.12 -20.88 -16.74
C GLN A 187 -8.63 -20.54 -16.94
N VAL A 188 -8.21 -19.36 -16.50
CA VAL A 188 -6.82 -18.92 -16.48
C VAL A 188 -6.40 -18.56 -15.07
N LYS A 189 -5.10 -18.37 -14.83
CA LYS A 189 -4.53 -18.08 -13.53
C LYS A 189 -4.19 -16.59 -13.42
N LEU A 190 -4.26 -16.07 -12.21
CA LEU A 190 -3.57 -14.84 -11.84
C LEU A 190 -2.25 -15.21 -11.16
N ILE A 191 -1.13 -14.79 -11.73
CA ILE A 191 0.20 -14.97 -11.17
C ILE A 191 0.93 -13.62 -11.15
N GLY A 192 2.02 -13.53 -10.44
CA GLY A 192 2.82 -12.30 -10.34
C GLY A 192 3.52 -12.21 -9.00
N HIS A 193 4.17 -11.08 -8.78
CA HIS A 193 4.80 -10.71 -7.52
C HIS A 193 4.42 -9.29 -7.14
N LEU A 194 4.81 -8.88 -5.94
CA LEU A 194 4.57 -7.53 -5.44
C LEU A 194 5.83 -6.69 -5.61
N VAL A 195 5.68 -5.35 -5.49
CA VAL A 195 6.85 -4.49 -5.40
C VAL A 195 7.54 -4.72 -4.07
N GLU A 196 8.82 -5.02 -4.14
CA GLU A 196 9.73 -4.97 -2.99
C GLU A 196 9.29 -5.77 -1.78
N GLU A 197 9.16 -7.05 -1.95
CA GLU A 197 8.86 -8.00 -0.90
C GLU A 197 9.88 -7.95 0.26
N THR A 198 10.97 -7.21 0.10
CA THR A 198 12.11 -7.12 1.02
C THR A 198 11.86 -6.26 2.26
N GLY A 199 10.66 -6.24 2.80
CA GLY A 199 10.32 -5.52 4.02
C GLY A 199 9.67 -4.15 3.81
N ALA A 200 9.48 -3.72 2.56
CA ALA A 200 8.82 -2.46 2.24
C ALA A 200 7.35 -2.42 2.72
N HIS A 201 6.68 -3.56 2.74
CA HIS A 201 5.29 -3.67 3.19
C HIS A 201 5.07 -3.35 4.68
N ALA A 202 6.14 -3.37 5.49
CA ALA A 202 6.05 -2.93 6.89
C ALA A 202 5.92 -1.41 7.04
N ARG A 203 6.13 -0.64 5.97
CA ARG A 203 6.05 0.81 6.00
C ARG A 203 4.61 1.27 5.84
N LEU A 204 4.28 2.34 6.54
CA LEU A 204 2.94 2.90 6.51
C LEU A 204 2.55 3.35 5.09
N GLY A 205 1.50 2.73 4.55
CA GLY A 205 0.93 3.08 3.24
C GLY A 205 1.86 2.84 2.05
N TYR A 206 2.80 1.91 2.15
CA TYR A 206 3.72 1.58 1.08
C TYR A 206 3.51 0.17 0.52
N GLY A 207 3.91 -0.05 -0.73
CA GLY A 207 3.80 -1.33 -1.41
C GLY A 207 2.34 -1.80 -1.53
N ALA A 208 2.09 -3.03 -1.10
CA ALA A 208 0.75 -3.61 -0.99
C ALA A 208 0.30 -3.79 0.48
N GLY A 209 1.08 -3.33 1.42
CA GLY A 209 0.79 -3.30 2.85
C GLY A 209 0.98 -4.61 3.60
N HIS A 210 0.78 -5.77 2.99
CA HIS A 210 0.90 -7.07 3.64
C HIS A 210 1.05 -8.19 2.62
N TYR A 211 2.21 -8.84 2.58
CA TYR A 211 2.52 -9.85 1.57
C TYR A 211 1.48 -10.98 1.49
N PHE A 212 1.21 -11.68 2.60
CA PHE A 212 0.32 -12.84 2.60
C PHE A 212 -1.10 -12.48 2.13
N ARG A 213 -1.62 -11.33 2.55
CA ARG A 213 -2.93 -10.83 2.09
C ARG A 213 -2.91 -10.49 0.60
N ALA A 214 -1.88 -9.78 0.18
CA ALA A 214 -1.81 -9.32 -1.21
C ALA A 214 -1.71 -10.46 -2.22
N VAL A 215 -1.01 -11.55 -1.87
CA VAL A 215 -0.92 -12.74 -2.75
C VAL A 215 -2.10 -13.70 -2.58
N GLU A 216 -3.04 -13.47 -1.67
CA GLU A 216 -4.18 -14.36 -1.43
C GLU A 216 -5.05 -14.53 -2.69
N GLY A 217 -5.25 -13.47 -3.45
CA GLY A 217 -6.01 -13.53 -4.71
C GLY A 217 -5.33 -14.29 -5.84
N MET A 218 -4.00 -14.48 -5.77
CA MET A 218 -3.19 -15.10 -6.81
C MET A 218 -3.20 -16.64 -6.73
N ASP A 219 -2.91 -17.29 -7.84
CA ASP A 219 -2.85 -18.76 -7.97
C ASP A 219 -1.43 -19.32 -7.76
N ALA A 220 -0.44 -18.44 -7.57
CA ALA A 220 0.91 -18.76 -7.10
C ALA A 220 1.37 -17.65 -6.13
N ALA A 221 2.32 -17.95 -5.25
CA ALA A 221 2.96 -16.94 -4.42
C ALA A 221 4.22 -16.45 -5.13
N GLY A 222 4.18 -15.22 -5.64
CA GLY A 222 5.29 -14.63 -6.37
C GLY A 222 6.27 -13.88 -5.49
N LEU A 223 7.50 -13.85 -5.92
CA LEU A 223 8.57 -13.03 -5.35
C LEU A 223 9.49 -12.51 -6.45
N ASP A 224 10.22 -11.47 -6.11
CA ASP A 224 11.20 -10.86 -6.98
C ASP A 224 12.57 -10.87 -6.28
N ILE A 225 13.58 -11.48 -6.93
CA ILE A 225 14.98 -11.45 -6.51
C ILE A 225 15.81 -10.97 -7.70
N VAL A 226 15.57 -9.72 -8.10
CA VAL A 226 16.24 -9.09 -9.24
C VAL A 226 17.57 -8.49 -8.83
N CYS A 227 17.71 -8.09 -7.58
CA CYS A 227 18.91 -7.47 -7.03
C CYS A 227 19.47 -8.31 -5.87
N ASN A 228 20.74 -8.09 -5.52
CA ASN A 228 21.37 -8.71 -4.33
C ASN A 228 21.40 -10.24 -4.33
N LEU A 229 21.85 -10.84 -5.41
CA LEU A 229 21.90 -12.30 -5.54
C LEU A 229 22.97 -13.00 -4.73
N TYR A 230 23.96 -12.27 -4.28
CA TYR A 230 25.04 -12.89 -3.52
C TYR A 230 24.76 -12.74 -2.03
N PRO A 231 24.74 -13.85 -1.26
CA PRO A 231 24.79 -13.79 0.19
C PRO A 231 25.97 -12.90 0.61
N GLU A 232 25.79 -12.13 1.70
CA GLU A 232 26.79 -11.21 2.22
C GLU A 232 27.04 -9.92 1.39
N GLN A 233 26.28 -9.70 0.33
CA GLN A 233 26.33 -8.43 -0.37
C GLN A 233 25.73 -7.32 0.50
N THR A 234 26.58 -6.56 1.17
CA THR A 234 26.18 -5.48 2.09
C THR A 234 25.91 -4.14 1.38
N SER A 235 26.37 -4.01 0.16
CA SER A 235 26.13 -2.87 -0.71
C SER A 235 25.33 -3.31 -1.92
N GLY A 236 24.37 -2.50 -2.33
CA GLY A 236 23.55 -2.77 -3.50
C GLY A 236 24.35 -3.03 -4.75
N SER A 237 23.67 -3.47 -5.80
CA SER A 237 24.25 -3.72 -7.09
C SER A 237 25.12 -2.53 -7.54
N TYR A 238 26.30 -2.82 -8.03
CA TYR A 238 27.24 -1.83 -8.57
C TYR A 238 26.59 -0.96 -9.68
N TYR A 239 25.62 -1.52 -10.39
CA TYR A 239 24.93 -0.85 -11.49
C TYR A 239 23.64 -0.13 -11.08
N THR A 240 22.95 -0.53 -10.03
CA THR A 240 21.64 -0.01 -9.70
C THR A 240 21.64 1.00 -8.55
N GLY A 241 22.74 1.07 -7.78
CA GLY A 241 22.81 1.93 -6.59
C GLY A 241 21.79 1.61 -5.49
N PHE A 242 21.09 0.49 -5.59
CA PHE A 242 20.11 0.04 -4.60
C PHE A 242 20.84 -0.53 -3.36
N ASN A 243 21.13 0.35 -2.42
CA ASN A 243 21.78 -0.01 -1.15
C ASN A 243 20.78 -0.36 -0.03
N PHE A 244 19.52 -0.66 -0.38
CA PHE A 244 18.43 -0.65 0.59
C PHE A 244 17.94 -2.05 0.97
N PHE A 245 18.36 -3.06 0.25
CA PHE A 245 17.89 -4.42 0.46
C PHE A 245 18.70 -5.10 1.55
N ASP A 246 17.98 -5.73 2.46
CA ASP A 246 18.56 -6.65 3.42
C ASP A 246 18.91 -7.95 2.69
N SER A 247 20.21 -8.23 2.56
CA SER A 247 20.68 -9.42 1.82
C SER A 247 20.26 -10.71 2.50
N ASP A 248 20.25 -10.75 3.83
CA ASP A 248 19.84 -11.93 4.58
C ASP A 248 18.35 -12.21 4.39
N PHE A 249 17.52 -11.16 4.42
CA PHE A 249 16.11 -11.32 4.12
C PHE A 249 15.89 -11.80 2.68
N SER A 250 16.53 -11.19 1.69
CA SER A 250 16.38 -11.55 0.28
C SER A 250 16.79 -12.98 -0.01
N HIS A 251 17.89 -13.45 0.59
CA HIS A 251 18.39 -14.79 0.34
C HIS A 251 17.73 -15.90 1.17
N TRP A 252 17.34 -15.59 2.40
CA TRP A 252 16.86 -16.60 3.33
C TRP A 252 15.38 -16.44 3.69
N GLY A 253 14.93 -15.21 3.95
CA GLY A 253 13.59 -14.93 4.41
C GLY A 253 12.55 -14.92 3.29
N LEU A 254 12.84 -14.25 2.18
CA LEU A 254 11.88 -14.00 1.11
C LEU A 254 11.37 -15.27 0.44
N SER A 255 12.28 -16.18 0.05
CA SER A 255 11.91 -17.46 -0.55
C SER A 255 11.07 -18.33 0.38
N LYS A 256 11.38 -18.32 1.68
CA LYS A 256 10.60 -19.05 2.69
C LYS A 256 9.24 -18.40 2.91
N MET A 257 9.14 -17.09 2.88
CA MET A 257 7.88 -16.37 2.98
C MET A 257 6.96 -16.72 1.81
N ALA A 258 7.45 -16.71 0.58
CA ALA A 258 6.69 -17.10 -0.59
C ALA A 258 6.28 -18.58 -0.55
N SER A 259 7.21 -19.48 -0.20
CA SER A 259 6.92 -20.90 -0.02
C SER A 259 5.86 -21.13 1.06
N SER A 260 5.93 -20.43 2.18
CA SER A 260 4.93 -20.52 3.24
C SER A 260 3.56 -20.06 2.74
N ALA A 261 3.49 -18.94 2.04
CA ALA A 261 2.24 -18.44 1.46
C ALA A 261 1.63 -19.45 0.46
N ALA A 262 2.48 -20.10 -0.36
CA ALA A 262 2.04 -21.11 -1.29
C ALA A 262 1.52 -22.41 -0.62
N CYS A 263 2.15 -22.80 0.50
CA CYS A 263 1.74 -23.98 1.25
C CYS A 263 0.52 -23.77 2.13
N LEU A 264 0.35 -22.57 2.68
CA LEU A 264 -0.77 -22.22 3.56
C LEU A 264 -2.08 -22.01 2.79
N ASP A 265 -2.03 -21.70 1.51
CA ASP A 265 -3.20 -21.51 0.66
C ASP A 265 -3.36 -22.71 -0.28
N PRO A 266 -4.35 -23.60 -0.04
CA PRO A 266 -4.58 -24.80 -0.87
C PRO A 266 -4.78 -24.49 -2.35
N LYS A 267 -5.26 -23.31 -2.69
CA LYS A 267 -5.47 -22.85 -4.07
C LYS A 267 -4.14 -22.81 -4.84
N LYS A 268 -3.05 -22.44 -4.18
CA LYS A 268 -1.71 -22.33 -4.77
C LYS A 268 -1.00 -23.65 -4.97
N LYS A 269 -1.45 -24.72 -4.28
CA LYS A 269 -0.88 -26.08 -4.38
C LYS A 269 0.64 -26.13 -4.16
N GLY A 270 1.17 -25.25 -3.30
CA GLY A 270 2.60 -25.14 -3.05
C GLY A 270 3.42 -24.47 -4.18
N VAL A 271 2.76 -23.87 -5.18
CA VAL A 271 3.44 -23.24 -6.33
C VAL A 271 3.91 -21.85 -5.96
N THR A 272 5.21 -21.61 -6.13
CA THR A 272 5.82 -20.28 -6.10
C THR A 272 6.38 -19.92 -7.46
N ILE A 273 6.46 -18.63 -7.74
CA ILE A 273 7.17 -18.08 -8.89
C ILE A 273 8.19 -17.07 -8.41
N CYS A 274 9.30 -16.96 -9.12
CA CYS A 274 10.33 -15.99 -8.82
C CYS A 274 10.78 -15.30 -10.10
N GLU A 275 10.76 -13.98 -10.09
CA GLU A 275 11.48 -13.20 -11.07
C GLU A 275 12.94 -13.10 -10.61
N THR A 276 13.86 -13.52 -11.50
CA THR A 276 15.28 -13.52 -11.22
C THR A 276 16.05 -12.93 -12.40
N PHE A 277 17.30 -12.58 -12.18
CA PHE A 277 18.24 -12.15 -13.24
C PHE A 277 18.04 -10.75 -13.81
N GLY A 278 17.41 -9.79 -13.10
CA GLY A 278 17.17 -8.45 -13.62
C GLY A 278 18.37 -7.49 -13.50
N ALA A 279 18.82 -7.24 -12.29
CA ALA A 279 19.80 -6.20 -11.97
C ALA A 279 21.01 -6.76 -11.20
N TYR A 280 21.79 -7.57 -11.87
CA TYR A 280 23.00 -8.15 -11.28
C TYR A 280 24.18 -7.19 -11.33
N GLY A 281 24.77 -6.92 -10.17
CA GLY A 281 26.14 -6.45 -10.08
C GLY A 281 27.09 -7.63 -10.01
N TRP A 282 28.20 -7.49 -10.64
CA TRP A 282 29.33 -8.41 -10.58
C TRP A 282 30.08 -8.25 -9.29
#